data_fada2e1730460e8b3681e150b9517b61
#
_entry.id   fada2e1730460e8b3681e150b9517b61
#
_cell.length_a   1.000
_cell.length_b   1.000
_cell.length_c   1.000
_cell.angle_alpha   90.00
_cell.angle_beta   90.00
_cell.angle_gamma   90.00
#
_symmetry.space_group_name_H-M   'P 1'
#
loop_
_entity.id
_entity.type
_entity.pdbx_description
1 polymer ?
#
loop_
_entity_poly.entity_id
_entity_poly.type
_entity_poly.pdbx_seq_one_letter_code
_entity_poly.pdbx_strand_id
1 'polypeptide(L)'
;VKPKKKMAIIASYLSGETYGLLGPQMAATIIQENTPYDCMVIAVAREDDKALLKRALGDYFGVERPIIGFSTLSGREDLFSFAKELKAEGGLTILAGPQADVDYLGENNWREHPYRFQGLREKFNIVSA
;
A
#
# COMPACT_ATOMS: atom_id res chain seq x y z
N VAL A 1 -5.30 25.55 -14.91
CA VAL A 1 -5.45 24.48 -13.90
C VAL A 1 -4.21 23.60 -13.96
N LYS A 2 -3.46 23.56 -12.87
CA LYS A 2 -2.31 22.66 -12.80
C LYS A 2 -2.79 21.21 -12.75
N PRO A 3 -2.21 20.30 -13.55
CA PRO A 3 -2.52 18.88 -13.41
C PRO A 3 -2.13 18.42 -11.99
N LYS A 4 -2.98 17.64 -11.36
CA LYS A 4 -2.70 17.07 -10.05
C LYS A 4 -1.64 16.00 -10.17
N LYS A 5 -0.80 15.88 -9.14
CA LYS A 5 0.12 14.75 -9.01
C LYS A 5 -0.68 13.50 -8.68
N LYS A 6 -0.10 12.35 -8.98
CA LYS A 6 -0.80 11.07 -8.84
C LYS A 6 -0.27 10.26 -7.67
N MET A 7 -1.19 9.61 -6.99
CA MET A 7 -0.94 8.67 -5.92
C MET A 7 -1.95 7.53 -6.01
N ALA A 8 -1.57 6.34 -5.55
CA ALA A 8 -2.47 5.20 -5.48
C ALA A 8 -2.39 4.56 -4.10
N ILE A 9 -3.50 4.00 -3.64
CA ILE A 9 -3.54 3.17 -2.43
C ILE A 9 -3.97 1.76 -2.86
N ILE A 10 -3.14 0.78 -2.58
CA ILE A 10 -3.46 -0.62 -2.78
C ILE A 10 -4.03 -1.16 -1.47
N ALA A 11 -5.26 -1.59 -1.51
CA ALA A 11 -5.95 -2.17 -0.37
C ALA A 11 -6.07 -3.68 -0.55
N SER A 12 -5.75 -4.44 0.48
CA SER A 12 -5.97 -5.88 0.47
C SER A 12 -7.47 -6.18 0.40
N TYR A 13 -7.83 -7.14 -0.41
CA TYR A 13 -9.20 -7.50 -0.66
C TYR A 13 -9.34 -9.01 -0.66
N LEU A 14 -10.39 -9.50 -0.01
CA LEU A 14 -10.78 -10.91 -0.08
C LEU A 14 -11.97 -11.00 -1.02
N SER A 15 -11.89 -11.92 -1.97
CA SER A 15 -12.94 -12.13 -2.94
C SER A 15 -14.28 -12.40 -2.24
N GLY A 16 -15.29 -11.64 -2.59
CA GLY A 16 -16.61 -11.74 -1.98
C GLY A 16 -16.88 -10.79 -0.81
N GLU A 17 -15.87 -10.09 -0.31
CA GLU A 17 -16.08 -9.07 0.72
C GLU A 17 -16.62 -7.77 0.12
N THR A 18 -17.54 -7.15 0.86
CA THR A 18 -18.11 -5.87 0.47
C THR A 18 -17.71 -4.74 1.42
N TYR A 19 -16.87 -5.03 2.40
CA TYR A 19 -16.40 -4.07 3.40
C TYR A 19 -14.87 -4.13 3.48
N GLY A 20 -14.29 -3.22 4.23
CA GLY A 20 -12.83 -3.16 4.40
C GLY A 20 -12.15 -2.13 3.52
N LEU A 21 -12.89 -1.51 2.60
CA LEU A 21 -12.34 -0.46 1.72
C LEU A 21 -12.65 0.95 2.20
N LEU A 22 -13.49 1.09 3.23
CA LEU A 22 -13.90 2.42 3.69
C LEU A 22 -12.71 3.26 4.17
N GLY A 23 -11.82 2.68 4.97
CA GLY A 23 -10.62 3.37 5.45
C GLY A 23 -9.75 3.90 4.30
N PRO A 24 -9.32 3.05 3.37
CA PRO A 24 -8.56 3.50 2.20
C PRO A 24 -9.29 4.55 1.36
N GLN A 25 -10.60 4.41 1.16
CA GLN A 25 -11.38 5.37 0.41
C GLN A 25 -11.48 6.71 1.12
N MET A 26 -11.65 6.72 2.43
CA MET A 26 -11.64 7.96 3.22
C MET A 26 -10.27 8.64 3.15
N ALA A 27 -9.19 7.87 3.27
CA ALA A 27 -7.84 8.40 3.16
C ALA A 27 -7.62 9.03 1.78
N ALA A 28 -8.04 8.35 0.72
CA ALA A 28 -7.92 8.87 -0.64
C ALA A 28 -8.70 10.19 -0.81
N THR A 29 -9.91 10.26 -0.28
CA THR A 29 -10.74 11.48 -0.33
C THR A 29 -10.07 12.63 0.40
N ILE A 30 -9.54 12.39 1.60
CA ILE A 30 -8.84 13.40 2.38
C ILE A 30 -7.60 13.91 1.62
N ILE A 31 -6.85 12.99 1.03
CA ILE A 31 -5.67 13.35 0.23
C ILE A 31 -6.08 14.22 -0.96
N GLN A 32 -7.11 13.83 -1.70
CA GLN A 32 -7.56 14.59 -2.87
C GLN A 32 -8.07 15.99 -2.51
N GLU A 33 -8.77 16.13 -1.39
CA GLU A 33 -9.37 17.40 -0.98
C GLU A 33 -8.37 18.36 -0.34
N ASN A 34 -7.30 17.85 0.26
CA ASN A 34 -6.38 18.66 1.07
C ASN A 34 -4.96 18.74 0.52
N THR A 35 -4.66 18.06 -0.58
CA THR A 35 -3.32 18.05 -1.18
C THR A 35 -3.43 18.19 -2.70
N PRO A 36 -2.31 18.49 -3.39
CA PRO A 36 -2.30 18.52 -4.85
C PRO A 36 -2.26 17.14 -5.51
N TYR A 37 -2.61 16.07 -4.79
CA TYR A 37 -2.59 14.71 -5.33
C TYR A 37 -3.99 14.23 -5.69
N ASP A 38 -4.12 13.60 -6.86
CA ASP A 38 -5.20 12.68 -7.13
C ASP A 38 -4.82 11.33 -6.52
N CYS A 39 -5.74 10.74 -5.77
CA CYS A 39 -5.48 9.47 -5.11
C CYS A 39 -6.58 8.48 -5.48
N MET A 40 -6.20 7.36 -6.09
CA MET A 40 -7.15 6.29 -6.36
C MET A 40 -6.89 5.09 -5.45
N VAL A 41 -7.94 4.32 -5.19
CA VAL A 41 -7.85 3.09 -4.41
C VAL A 41 -7.99 1.91 -5.36
N ILE A 42 -7.09 0.95 -5.22
CA ILE A 42 -7.13 -0.30 -5.98
C ILE A 42 -7.28 -1.45 -4.99
N ALA A 43 -8.38 -2.17 -5.09
CA ALA A 43 -8.59 -3.38 -4.30
C ALA A 43 -7.91 -4.55 -5.00
N VAL A 44 -7.02 -5.23 -4.29
CA VAL A 44 -6.22 -6.33 -4.86
C VAL A 44 -6.44 -7.60 -4.05
N ALA A 45 -6.99 -8.62 -4.70
CA ALA A 45 -7.11 -9.95 -4.14
C ALA A 45 -5.80 -10.73 -4.34
N ARG A 46 -5.62 -11.76 -3.53
CA ARG A 46 -4.40 -12.58 -3.60
C ARG A 46 -4.21 -13.25 -4.96
N GLU A 47 -5.32 -13.65 -5.59
CA GLU A 47 -5.33 -14.33 -6.89
C GLU A 47 -5.14 -13.38 -8.07
N ASP A 48 -5.16 -12.07 -7.85
CA ASP A 48 -5.01 -11.10 -8.93
C ASP A 48 -3.60 -11.12 -9.52
N ASP A 49 -3.52 -10.93 -10.83
CA ASP A 49 -2.26 -10.91 -11.57
C ASP A 49 -1.45 -9.65 -11.24
N LYS A 50 -0.34 -9.82 -10.55
CA LYS A 50 0.52 -8.71 -10.12
C LYS A 50 1.29 -8.07 -11.29
N ALA A 51 1.56 -8.86 -12.35
CA ALA A 51 2.19 -8.30 -13.56
C ALA A 51 1.25 -7.34 -14.28
N LEU A 52 -0.04 -7.69 -14.34
CA LEU A 52 -1.06 -6.81 -14.91
C LEU A 52 -1.23 -5.55 -14.07
N LEU A 53 -1.26 -5.70 -12.75
CA LEU A 53 -1.33 -4.57 -11.83
C LEU A 53 -0.15 -3.62 -12.02
N LYS A 54 1.05 -4.16 -12.16
CA LYS A 54 2.26 -3.36 -12.38
C LYS A 54 2.18 -2.56 -13.68
N ARG A 55 1.69 -3.17 -14.75
CA ARG A 55 1.48 -2.47 -16.02
C ARG A 55 0.44 -1.36 -15.90
N ALA A 56 -0.67 -1.63 -15.22
CA ALA A 56 -1.71 -0.65 -15.00
C ALA A 56 -1.18 0.55 -14.20
N LEU A 57 -0.38 0.30 -13.17
CA LEU A 57 0.27 1.36 -12.40
C LEU A 57 1.24 2.16 -13.25
N GLY A 58 2.03 1.49 -14.10
CA GLY A 58 2.92 2.16 -15.02
C GLY A 58 2.19 3.10 -15.97
N ASP A 59 1.08 2.64 -16.52
CA ASP A 59 0.23 3.46 -17.39
C ASP A 59 -0.38 4.65 -16.63
N TYR A 60 -0.81 4.43 -15.41
CA TYR A 60 -1.40 5.47 -14.58
C TYR A 60 -0.40 6.56 -14.22
N PHE A 61 0.78 6.18 -13.72
CA PHE A 61 1.79 7.16 -13.29
C PHE A 61 2.53 7.79 -14.47
N GLY A 62 2.72 7.05 -15.55
CA GLY A 62 3.45 7.54 -16.71
C GLY A 62 4.90 7.87 -16.35
N VAL A 63 5.29 9.13 -16.56
CA VAL A 63 6.65 9.60 -16.25
C VAL A 63 6.82 10.03 -14.79
N GLU A 64 5.74 10.13 -14.03
CA GLU A 64 5.82 10.50 -12.63
C GLU A 64 6.34 9.34 -11.79
N ARG A 65 7.08 9.67 -10.73
CA ARG A 65 7.52 8.67 -9.75
C ARG A 65 6.29 8.07 -9.07
N PRO A 66 6.12 6.76 -9.09
CA PRO A 66 5.00 6.14 -8.38
C PRO A 66 5.06 6.40 -6.87
N ILE A 67 3.92 6.80 -6.30
CA ILE A 67 3.73 6.95 -4.85
C ILE A 67 2.56 6.05 -4.51
N ILE A 68 2.83 4.96 -3.79
CA ILE A 68 1.87 3.90 -3.57
C ILE A 68 1.79 3.55 -2.10
N GLY A 69 0.63 3.81 -1.51
CA GLY A 69 0.30 3.38 -0.16
C GLY A 69 -0.27 1.97 -0.17
N PHE A 70 0.03 1.20 0.85
CA PHE A 70 -0.49 -0.15 1.04
C PHE A 70 -1.28 -0.19 2.34
N SER A 71 -2.51 -0.67 2.27
CA SER A 71 -3.35 -0.91 3.43
C SER A 71 -3.72 -2.39 3.44
N THR A 72 -3.14 -3.14 4.37
CA THR A 72 -3.33 -4.58 4.48
C THR A 72 -3.82 -4.96 5.87
N LEU A 73 -4.67 -5.97 5.95
CA LEU A 73 -5.23 -6.45 7.21
C LEU A 73 -4.37 -7.53 7.85
N SER A 74 -3.79 -8.42 7.08
CA SER A 74 -2.93 -9.49 7.58
C SER A 74 -2.18 -10.19 6.45
N GLY A 75 -0.95 -10.60 6.75
CA GLY A 75 -0.20 -11.63 6.02
C GLY A 75 -0.23 -11.64 4.50
N ARG A 76 -0.37 -10.53 3.85
CA ARG A 76 -0.39 -10.47 2.38
C ARG A 76 1.04 -10.38 1.85
N GLU A 77 1.76 -11.50 1.92
CA GLU A 77 3.13 -11.60 1.42
C GLU A 77 3.24 -11.29 -0.07
N ASP A 78 2.20 -11.59 -0.83
CA ASP A 78 2.13 -11.26 -2.25
C ASP A 78 2.22 -9.74 -2.47
N LEU A 79 1.53 -8.96 -1.65
CA LEU A 79 1.59 -7.49 -1.73
C LEU A 79 2.90 -6.95 -1.19
N PHE A 80 3.47 -7.57 -0.16
CA PHE A 80 4.77 -7.16 0.37
C PHE A 80 5.89 -7.40 -0.64
N SER A 81 5.87 -8.53 -1.33
CA SER A 81 6.81 -8.80 -2.42
C SER A 81 6.64 -7.82 -3.57
N PHE A 82 5.40 -7.49 -3.90
CA PHE A 82 5.09 -6.50 -4.92
C PHE A 82 5.61 -5.11 -4.54
N ALA A 83 5.44 -4.71 -3.28
CA ALA A 83 5.95 -3.44 -2.76
C ALA A 83 7.48 -3.37 -2.84
N LYS A 84 8.16 -4.45 -2.49
CA LYS A 84 9.61 -4.53 -2.58
C LYS A 84 10.09 -4.34 -4.02
N GLU A 85 9.40 -4.95 -4.97
CA GLU A 85 9.69 -4.82 -6.39
C GLU A 85 9.50 -3.38 -6.86
N LEU A 86 8.40 -2.74 -6.49
CA LEU A 86 8.13 -1.35 -6.83
C LEU A 86 9.17 -0.40 -6.24
N LYS A 87 9.56 -0.64 -4.99
CA LYS A 87 10.61 0.14 -4.33
C LYS A 87 11.94 0.01 -5.09
N ALA A 88 12.31 -1.20 -5.48
CA ALA A 88 13.55 -1.45 -6.22
C ALA A 88 13.56 -0.72 -7.57
N GLU A 89 12.40 -0.48 -8.15
CA GLU A 89 12.24 0.24 -9.41
C GLU A 89 12.12 1.75 -9.24
N GLY A 90 12.31 2.27 -8.02
CA GLY A 90 12.33 3.70 -7.74
C GLY A 90 11.02 4.28 -7.22
N GLY A 91 9.99 3.46 -7.03
CA GLY A 91 8.73 3.92 -6.45
C GLY A 91 8.86 4.26 -4.97
N LEU A 92 8.04 5.17 -4.49
CA LEU A 92 7.88 5.43 -3.06
C LEU A 92 6.75 4.57 -2.53
N THR A 93 7.07 3.65 -1.63
CA THR A 93 6.10 2.73 -1.05
C THR A 93 5.88 3.03 0.43
N ILE A 94 4.62 3.02 0.84
CA ILE A 94 4.20 3.39 2.20
C ILE A 94 3.31 2.29 2.73
N LEU A 95 3.65 1.71 3.87
CA LEU A 95 2.76 0.80 4.58
C LEU A 95 2.07 1.56 5.69
N ALA A 96 0.75 1.51 5.70
CA ALA A 96 -0.08 2.11 6.75
C ALA A 96 -1.30 1.24 6.99
N GLY A 97 -2.06 1.57 8.00
CA GLY A 97 -3.28 0.86 8.32
C GLY A 97 -3.09 -0.28 9.30
N PRO A 98 -4.08 -1.18 9.41
CA PRO A 98 -4.14 -2.17 10.49
C PRO A 98 -2.93 -3.11 10.57
N GLN A 99 -2.33 -3.47 9.45
CA GLN A 99 -1.17 -4.37 9.47
C GLN A 99 0.01 -3.75 10.19
N ALA A 100 0.27 -2.47 9.97
CA ALA A 100 1.35 -1.77 10.66
C ALA A 100 1.08 -1.69 12.16
N ASP A 101 -0.16 -1.43 12.54
CA ASP A 101 -0.55 -1.32 13.95
C ASP A 101 -0.55 -2.68 14.64
N VAL A 102 -1.10 -3.71 14.01
CA VAL A 102 -1.18 -5.05 14.58
C VAL A 102 0.21 -5.62 14.80
N ASP A 103 1.09 -5.47 13.84
CA ASP A 103 2.46 -5.94 13.99
C ASP A 103 3.20 -5.18 15.08
N TYR A 104 2.83 -3.93 15.30
CA TYR A 104 3.43 -3.10 16.33
C TYR A 104 2.91 -3.42 17.73
N LEU A 105 1.61 -3.67 17.84
CA LEU A 105 0.93 -3.85 19.13
C LEU A 105 0.62 -5.31 19.48
N GLY A 106 0.83 -6.22 18.56
CA GLY A 106 0.22 -7.54 18.59
C GLY A 106 0.68 -8.49 19.67
N GLU A 107 1.87 -8.33 20.28
CA GLU A 107 2.39 -9.27 21.27
C GLU A 107 3.30 -8.59 22.27
N ASN A 108 3.32 -9.17 23.50
CA ASN A 108 4.34 -8.79 24.48
C ASN A 108 5.72 -9.09 23.93
N ASN A 109 6.64 -8.16 24.14
CA ASN A 109 8.03 -8.29 23.70
C ASN A 109 8.20 -8.40 22.17
N TRP A 110 7.28 -7.84 21.40
CA TRP A 110 7.35 -7.88 19.94
C TRP A 110 8.69 -7.40 19.38
N ARG A 111 9.34 -6.46 20.08
CA ARG A 111 10.66 -5.94 19.68
C ARG A 111 11.77 -6.97 19.77
N GLU A 112 11.58 -8.00 20.59
CA GLU A 112 12.56 -9.06 20.80
C GLU A 112 12.37 -10.24 19.84
N HIS A 113 11.27 -10.24 19.06
CA HIS A 113 10.98 -11.30 18.10
C HIS A 113 11.72 -11.05 16.79
N PRO A 114 12.70 -11.91 16.44
CA PRO A 114 13.53 -11.65 15.26
C PRO A 114 12.77 -11.73 13.93
N TYR A 115 11.57 -12.31 13.91
CA TYR A 115 10.81 -12.50 12.69
C TYR A 115 9.73 -11.45 12.48
N ARG A 116 9.37 -10.70 13.50
CA ARG A 116 8.38 -9.64 13.36
C ARG A 116 9.03 -8.44 12.70
N PHE A 117 8.32 -7.83 11.81
CA PHE A 117 8.79 -6.67 11.03
C PHE A 117 10.04 -6.94 10.20
N GLN A 118 10.54 -8.17 10.19
CA GLN A 118 11.68 -8.48 9.34
C GLN A 118 11.35 -8.17 7.89
N GLY A 119 12.16 -7.33 7.29
CA GLY A 119 12.03 -6.97 5.90
C GLY A 119 10.97 -5.93 5.59
N LEU A 120 10.19 -5.43 6.56
CA LEU A 120 9.22 -4.38 6.25
C LEU A 120 9.91 -3.12 5.71
N ARG A 121 11.02 -2.71 6.33
CA ARG A 121 11.79 -1.56 5.87
C ARG A 121 12.54 -1.81 4.56
N GLU A 122 12.76 -3.06 4.22
CA GLU A 122 13.29 -3.43 2.91
C GLU A 122 12.22 -3.33 1.82
N LYS A 123 10.97 -3.64 2.18
CA LYS A 123 9.83 -3.70 1.27
C LYS A 123 9.15 -2.34 1.10
N PHE A 124 9.22 -1.49 2.11
CA PHE A 124 8.58 -0.18 2.11
C PHE A 124 9.56 0.91 2.47
N ASN A 125 9.39 2.07 1.84
CA ASN A 125 10.17 3.27 2.17
C ASN A 125 9.73 3.86 3.52
N ILE A 126 8.42 3.81 3.80
CA ILE A 126 7.81 4.36 5.00
C ILE A 126 6.88 3.31 5.60
N VAL A 127 7.00 3.09 6.90
CA VAL A 127 6.06 2.26 7.67
C VAL A 127 5.46 3.17 8.73
N SER A 128 4.15 3.41 8.64
CA SER A 128 3.43 4.29 9.54
C SER A 128 2.57 3.45 10.48
N ALA A 129 2.90 3.50 11.75
CA ALA A 129 2.09 2.87 12.78
C ALA A 129 0.95 3.79 13.20
#